data_337eea45d7b8ffe98eccb76443d931ae
#
_entry.id   337eea45d7b8ffe98eccb76443d931ae
#
_cell.length_a   1.000
_cell.length_b   1.000
_cell.length_c   1.000
_cell.angle_alpha   90.00
_cell.angle_beta   90.00
_cell.angle_gamma   90.00
#
_symmetry.space_group_name_H-M   'P 1'
#
loop_
_entity.id
_entity.type
_entity.pdbx_description
1 polymer ?
#
loop_
_entity_poly.entity_id
_entity_poly.type
_entity_poly.pdbx_seq_one_letter_code
_entity_poly.pdbx_strand_id
1 'polypeptide(L)'
;MRLEITVAKTSPLPSGAMEALTAELSRRLDEEFPDGQNHVKVRYATANQLSVLGGGKETRDRISDILQETWESADDWFITD
;
A
#
# COMPACT_ATOMS: atom_id res chain seq x y z
N MET A 1 -13.15 3.01 -3.00
CA MET A 1 -12.47 2.12 -2.06
C MET A 1 -11.41 2.88 -1.29
N ARG A 2 -11.29 2.63 -0.02
CA ARG A 2 -10.32 3.31 0.83
C ARG A 2 -9.39 2.29 1.48
N LEU A 3 -8.09 2.52 1.37
CA LEU A 3 -7.08 1.62 1.88
C LEU A 3 -6.23 2.35 2.92
N GLU A 4 -6.11 1.77 4.09
CA GLU A 4 -5.22 2.28 5.13
C GLU A 4 -4.20 1.21 5.48
N ILE A 5 -2.93 1.58 5.43
CA ILE A 5 -1.82 0.70 5.73
C ILE A 5 -1.04 1.31 6.87
N THR A 6 -0.78 0.51 7.90
CA THR A 6 0.10 0.93 8.99
C THR A 6 1.37 0.11 8.98
N VAL A 7 2.48 0.76 9.27
CA VAL A 7 3.80 0.14 9.34
C VAL A 7 4.34 0.28 10.76
N ALA A 8 4.88 -0.78 11.31
CA ALA A 8 5.41 -0.75 12.67
C ALA A 8 6.56 0.26 12.80
N LYS A 9 6.50 1.08 13.83
CA LYS A 9 7.54 2.07 14.11
C LYS A 9 8.89 1.45 14.43
N THR A 10 8.89 0.18 14.86
CA THR A 10 10.11 -0.54 15.17
C THR A 10 10.94 -0.89 13.94
N SER A 11 10.34 -0.78 12.76
CA SER A 11 11.02 -1.04 11.48
C SER A 11 10.85 0.18 10.58
N PRO A 12 11.50 1.30 10.90
CA PRO A 12 11.30 2.52 10.13
C PRO A 12 11.80 2.35 8.71
N LEU A 13 11.03 2.89 7.77
CA LEU A 13 11.40 2.89 6.37
C LEU A 13 12.40 4.03 6.07
N PRO A 14 13.20 3.90 5.01
CA PRO A 14 14.06 5.00 4.58
C PRO A 14 13.25 6.27 4.28
N SER A 15 13.92 7.41 4.32
CA SER A 15 13.29 8.69 4.02
C SER A 15 12.67 8.67 2.62
N GLY A 16 11.43 9.11 2.52
CA GLY A 16 10.70 9.12 1.25
C GLY A 16 10.00 7.80 0.90
N ALA A 17 10.28 6.70 1.62
CA ALA A 17 9.69 5.40 1.29
C ALA A 17 8.17 5.39 1.50
N MET A 18 7.68 6.06 2.52
CA MET A 18 6.24 6.14 2.79
C MET A 18 5.50 6.80 1.63
N GLU A 19 6.04 7.89 1.11
CA GLU A 19 5.45 8.61 -0.01
C GLU A 19 5.55 7.79 -1.30
N ALA A 20 6.68 7.16 -1.54
CA ALA A 20 6.89 6.30 -2.70
C ALA A 20 5.94 5.11 -2.67
N LEU A 21 5.78 4.48 -1.51
CA LEU A 21 4.86 3.36 -1.34
C LEU A 21 3.42 3.79 -1.61
N THR A 22 3.00 4.92 -1.06
CA THR A 22 1.66 5.45 -1.27
C THR A 22 1.40 5.68 -2.76
N ALA A 23 2.32 6.32 -3.46
CA ALA A 23 2.19 6.60 -4.88
C ALA A 23 2.13 5.31 -5.71
N GLU A 24 3.00 4.34 -5.41
CA GLU A 24 3.04 3.08 -6.14
C GLU A 24 1.77 2.26 -5.92
N LEU A 25 1.28 2.20 -4.69
CA LEU A 25 0.04 1.49 -4.39
C LEU A 25 -1.16 2.15 -5.06
N SER A 26 -1.22 3.49 -5.05
CA SER A 26 -2.29 4.22 -5.73
C SER A 26 -2.30 3.89 -7.21
N ARG A 27 -1.13 3.87 -7.85
CA ARG A 27 -1.01 3.54 -9.26
C ARG A 27 -1.50 2.11 -9.54
N ARG A 28 -1.05 1.16 -8.74
CA ARG A 28 -1.43 -0.26 -8.93
C ARG A 28 -2.92 -0.48 -8.70
N LEU A 29 -3.50 0.20 -7.72
CA LEU A 29 -4.93 0.10 -7.46
C LEU A 29 -5.75 0.71 -8.58
N ASP A 30 -5.31 1.84 -9.14
CA ASP A 30 -6.01 2.46 -10.26
C ASP A 30 -5.98 1.58 -11.51
N GLU A 31 -4.91 0.82 -11.71
CA GLU A 31 -4.82 -0.14 -12.80
C GLU A 31 -5.73 -1.35 -12.59
N GLU A 32 -5.81 -1.83 -11.35
CA GLU A 32 -6.59 -3.03 -11.02
C GLU A 32 -8.08 -2.72 -10.88
N PHE A 33 -8.42 -1.54 -10.35
CA PHE A 33 -9.80 -1.12 -10.09
C PHE A 33 -10.07 0.25 -10.72
N PRO A 34 -10.09 0.33 -12.06
CA PRO A 34 -10.19 1.63 -12.76
C PRO A 34 -11.54 2.32 -12.61
N ASP A 35 -12.59 1.59 -12.25
CA ASP A 35 -13.95 2.14 -12.14
C ASP A 35 -14.22 2.82 -10.80
N GLY A 36 -13.30 2.72 -9.86
CA GLY A 36 -13.48 3.25 -8.52
C GLY A 36 -12.57 4.41 -8.20
N GLN A 37 -12.93 5.18 -7.19
CA GLN A 37 -12.04 6.16 -6.59
C GLN A 37 -11.27 5.44 -5.49
N ASN A 38 -9.96 5.36 -5.67
CA ASN A 38 -9.10 4.64 -4.73
C ASN A 38 -8.28 5.62 -3.91
N HIS A 39 -8.40 5.53 -2.59
CA HIS A 39 -7.65 6.36 -1.66
C HIS A 39 -6.71 5.47 -0.87
N VAL A 40 -5.43 5.78 -0.89
CA VAL A 40 -4.41 5.04 -0.15
C VAL A 40 -3.78 5.95 0.89
N LYS A 41 -3.72 5.46 2.12
CA LYS A 41 -3.06 6.16 3.21
C LYS A 41 -2.10 5.22 3.90
N VAL A 42 -0.86 5.63 4.04
CA VAL A 42 0.18 4.85 4.72
C VAL A 42 0.70 5.67 5.89
N ARG A 43 0.81 5.05 7.07
CA ARG A 43 1.30 5.74 8.26
C ARG A 43 2.02 4.77 9.19
N TYR A 44 2.79 5.31 10.12
CA TYR A 44 3.40 4.51 11.17
C TYR A 44 2.42 4.26 12.31
N ALA A 45 2.52 3.08 12.90
CA ALA A 45 1.72 2.67 14.04
C ALA A 45 2.51 1.67 14.90
N THR A 46 1.85 1.07 15.88
CA THR A 46 2.49 0.09 16.76
C THR A 46 2.68 -1.27 16.11
N ALA A 47 1.94 -1.54 15.03
CA ALA A 47 2.01 -2.81 14.32
C ALA A 47 1.70 -2.62 12.84
N ASN A 48 2.11 -3.59 12.03
CA ASN A 48 1.76 -3.64 10.63
C ASN A 48 0.30 -4.08 10.49
N GLN A 49 -0.51 -3.28 9.81
CA GLN A 49 -1.91 -3.62 9.57
C GLN A 49 -2.36 -3.13 8.20
N LEU A 50 -3.32 -3.85 7.65
CA LEU A 50 -3.99 -3.49 6.41
C LEU A 50 -5.48 -3.39 6.67
N SER A 51 -6.05 -2.22 6.40
CA SER A 51 -7.48 -1.97 6.53
C SER A 51 -8.04 -1.57 5.17
N VAL A 52 -9.09 -2.25 4.74
CA VAL A 52 -9.75 -1.96 3.47
C VAL A 52 -11.20 -1.61 3.75
N LEU A 53 -11.62 -0.41 3.36
CA LEU A 53 -12.99 0.04 3.48
C LEU A 53 -13.62 0.07 2.09
N GLY A 54 -14.72 -0.66 1.94
CA GLY A 54 -15.38 -0.86 0.65
C GLY A 54 -14.86 -2.13 -0.02
N GLY A 55 -15.69 -2.73 -0.87
CA GLY A 55 -15.38 -3.98 -1.53
C GLY A 55 -15.63 -5.19 -0.65
N GLY A 56 -15.56 -6.36 -1.23
CA GLY A 56 -15.78 -7.62 -0.54
C GLY A 56 -14.48 -8.31 -0.16
N LYS A 57 -14.62 -9.54 0.32
CA LYS A 57 -13.47 -10.36 0.73
C LYS A 57 -12.48 -10.59 -0.41
N GLU A 58 -12.98 -10.81 -1.61
CA GLU A 58 -12.14 -11.03 -2.79
C GLU A 58 -11.28 -9.81 -3.10
N THR A 59 -11.87 -8.62 -2.99
CA THR A 59 -11.16 -7.36 -3.18
C THR A 59 -10.05 -7.22 -2.14
N ARG A 60 -10.35 -7.51 -0.89
CA ARG A 60 -9.37 -7.44 0.19
C ARG A 60 -8.21 -8.41 -0.04
N ASP A 61 -8.51 -9.63 -0.45
CA ASP A 61 -7.48 -10.63 -0.74
C ASP A 61 -6.59 -10.18 -1.90
N ARG A 62 -7.19 -9.60 -2.93
CA ARG A 62 -6.42 -9.08 -4.07
C ARG A 62 -5.52 -7.92 -3.67
N ILE A 63 -6.01 -7.02 -2.83
CA ILE A 63 -5.22 -5.89 -2.33
C ILE A 63 -4.06 -6.39 -1.48
N SER A 64 -4.28 -7.42 -0.66
CA SER A 64 -3.22 -8.02 0.14
C SER A 64 -2.11 -8.58 -0.76
N ASP A 65 -2.47 -9.22 -1.87
CA ASP A 65 -1.51 -9.72 -2.84
C ASP A 65 -0.75 -8.57 -3.52
N ILE A 66 -1.45 -7.50 -3.88
CA ILE A 66 -0.83 -6.33 -4.49
C ILE A 66 0.17 -5.69 -3.52
N LEU A 67 -0.20 -5.57 -2.26
CA LEU A 67 0.70 -5.02 -1.25
C LEU A 67 1.95 -5.86 -1.10
N GLN A 68 1.80 -7.18 -1.06
CA GLN A 68 2.93 -8.09 -0.95
C GLN A 68 3.86 -7.96 -2.17
N GLU A 69 3.29 -7.96 -3.37
CA GLU A 69 4.05 -7.78 -4.60
C GLU A 69 4.80 -6.44 -4.61
N THR A 70 4.16 -5.40 -4.11
CA THR A 70 4.75 -4.07 -4.01
C THR A 70 5.97 -4.09 -3.09
N TRP A 71 5.87 -4.73 -1.93
CA TRP A 71 7.00 -4.86 -1.02
C TRP A 71 8.14 -5.67 -1.64
N GLU A 72 7.83 -6.77 -2.30
CA GLU A 72 8.82 -7.65 -2.91
C GLU A 72 9.54 -6.98 -4.09
N SER A 73 8.88 -6.04 -4.75
CA SER A 73 9.46 -5.33 -5.89
C SER A 73 9.92 -3.90 -5.55
N ALA A 74 10.24 -3.65 -4.29
CA ALA A 74 10.64 -2.32 -3.83
C ALA A 74 11.82 -1.75 -4.63
N ASP A 75 12.74 -2.58 -5.09
CA ASP A 75 13.89 -2.17 -5.90
C ASP A 75 13.48 -1.57 -7.23
N ASP A 76 12.28 -1.89 -7.72
CA ASP A 76 11.79 -1.40 -9.00
C ASP A 76 11.14 -0.02 -8.90
N TRP A 77 10.52 0.30 -7.77
CA TRP A 77 9.78 1.55 -7.62
C TRP A 77 10.36 2.51 -6.57
N PHE A 78 11.21 2.03 -5.71
CA PHE A 78 11.86 2.87 -4.70
C PHE A 78 13.37 2.80 -4.85
N ILE A 79 13.96 3.91 -5.27
CA ILE A 79 15.40 4.02 -5.45
C ILE A 79 15.96 4.80 -4.28
N THR A 80 16.85 4.17 -3.53
CA THR A 80 17.59 4.82 -2.45
C THR A 80 19.02 5.08 -2.91
N ASP A 81 19.43 6.29 -2.78
CA ASP A 81 20.82 6.66 -3.04
C ASP A 81 21.68 6.46 -1.79
#